data_386cdb07890909c876c6cec8ef79a036
#
_entry.id   386cdb07890909c876c6cec8ef79a036
#
_cell.length_a   1.000
_cell.length_b   1.000
_cell.length_c   1.000
_cell.angle_alpha   90.00
_cell.angle_beta   90.00
_cell.angle_gamma   90.00
#
_symmetry.space_group_name_H-M   'P 1'
#
loop_
_entity.id
_entity.type
_entity.pdbx_description
1 polymer ?
#
loop_
_entity_poly.entity_id
_entity_poly.type
_entity_poly.pdbx_seq_one_letter_code
_entity_poly.pdbx_strand_id
1 'polypeptide(L)'
;MPKDIGKQEKEDENIRNTPEKEKYTLPAVNYAMLNVIFNNSHEGIAIVGEDYRIEYANEKMCQIFGGSPDDLIGQDFRKFLKEDMAKLTAERYELRRKGEDVPEVYPIDIIRKDEEIRTVEGRVSVTKGPDGKVKTIAHLLDITDILAGTEALEESETRYQMLVETMNDGLVIDDPDGNLVYTNEAFCNMIGYTPDELLGNSWMDLTKDMDRESLEKKIEDRKTGKSESYELMWTSKTGEKIPTIISATPYIDRDGKFIGTFAVVTEISAQKDAEETVQFYLDLLSHDIANQLQVIMTSSGMLEEDVPPSYIDEARQDILDAVERCNRLITKVKRAAQIRNIPLSQIDAIPVIKEKIKVLERIYGARVHSEGITKKMIVEADVLLGEMIWNLLENAARHNPKEDKQVWITFESTNNSCILTIADDGSGVSDMRKKVLFSERKHGGGVGLTLVNQMIRKYGGTIDVTDRIDGQPALGSKFIVTLKKATPRKKR
;
A
#
# COMPACT_ATOMS: atom_id res chain seq x y z
N MET A 1 44.62 -52.07 7.93
CA MET A 1 45.32 -53.33 7.99
C MET A 1 44.36 -54.46 8.21
N PRO A 2 44.65 -55.51 7.59
CA PRO A 2 43.73 -56.26 6.71
C PRO A 2 43.61 -57.70 7.22
N LYS A 3 42.77 -58.46 6.54
CA LYS A 3 42.99 -59.88 6.13
C LYS A 3 41.61 -60.41 5.69
N ASP A 4 41.36 -60.67 4.51
CA ASP A 4 41.95 -61.65 3.55
C ASP A 4 41.35 -63.03 3.66
N ILE A 5 40.96 -63.54 2.48
CA ILE A 5 40.95 -64.93 2.02
C ILE A 5 39.65 -65.70 2.35
N GLY A 6 38.94 -66.33 1.43
CA GLY A 6 39.38 -66.99 0.26
C GLY A 6 38.27 -67.63 -0.56
N LYS A 7 38.56 -67.79 -1.78
CA LYS A 7 37.97 -68.55 -2.84
C LYS A 7 37.50 -69.96 -2.46
N GLN A 8 36.37 -70.38 -3.01
CA GLN A 8 36.40 -71.66 -3.73
C GLN A 8 35.22 -71.76 -4.71
N GLU A 9 35.58 -71.87 -5.96
CA GLU A 9 34.80 -72.45 -7.04
C GLU A 9 34.47 -73.93 -6.73
N LYS A 10 33.23 -74.30 -7.11
CA LYS A 10 33.01 -75.57 -7.84
C LYS A 10 31.64 -75.59 -8.43
N GLU A 11 31.64 -75.72 -9.72
CA GLU A 11 30.72 -76.37 -10.62
C GLU A 11 29.85 -77.41 -9.96
N ASP A 12 28.54 -77.35 -10.31
CA ASP A 12 27.93 -78.53 -10.98
C ASP A 12 26.59 -78.18 -11.63
N GLU A 13 26.48 -78.73 -12.80
CA GLU A 13 25.39 -78.78 -13.75
C GLU A 13 24.04 -79.21 -13.18
N ASN A 14 23.05 -78.81 -13.93
CA ASN A 14 21.75 -79.46 -14.16
C ASN A 14 20.58 -79.06 -13.26
N ILE A 15 19.63 -78.41 -13.83
CA ILE A 15 18.37 -78.98 -14.37
C ILE A 15 17.50 -77.80 -14.80
N ARG A 16 17.24 -77.78 -16.08
CA ARG A 16 16.10 -77.06 -16.67
C ARG A 16 14.81 -77.53 -16.00
N ASN A 17 14.18 -76.64 -15.22
CA ASN A 17 12.75 -76.72 -14.97
C ASN A 17 12.20 -75.29 -15.09
N THR A 18 11.69 -74.99 -16.27
CA THR A 18 10.75 -73.91 -16.54
C THR A 18 9.49 -74.29 -15.76
N PRO A 19 9.03 -73.46 -14.82
CA PRO A 19 7.68 -73.69 -14.32
C PRO A 19 6.73 -73.37 -15.45
N GLU A 20 5.96 -74.35 -15.82
CA GLU A 20 4.76 -74.18 -16.62
C GLU A 20 3.99 -72.98 -16.11
N LYS A 21 3.68 -72.06 -17.04
CA LYS A 21 2.67 -71.02 -16.80
C LYS A 21 1.41 -71.78 -16.41
N GLU A 22 1.13 -71.91 -15.13
CA GLU A 22 -0.22 -72.19 -14.66
C GLU A 22 -1.15 -71.21 -15.36
N LYS A 23 -1.85 -71.67 -16.37
CA LYS A 23 -3.03 -71.03 -16.90
C LYS A 23 -4.00 -70.95 -15.72
N TYR A 24 -4.04 -69.77 -15.08
CA TYR A 24 -5.19 -69.43 -14.27
C TYR A 24 -6.43 -69.47 -15.21
N THR A 25 -7.05 -70.63 -15.29
CA THR A 25 -8.43 -70.77 -15.78
C THR A 25 -9.26 -70.04 -14.70
N LEU A 26 -9.61 -68.81 -14.95
CA LEU A 26 -10.65 -68.09 -14.21
C LEU A 26 -11.85 -69.04 -14.17
N PRO A 27 -12.39 -69.37 -12.98
CA PRO A 27 -13.65 -70.16 -12.90
C PRO A 27 -14.64 -69.39 -13.75
N ALA A 28 -15.50 -70.16 -14.46
CA ALA A 28 -16.50 -69.60 -15.38
C ALA A 28 -17.27 -68.49 -14.64
N VAL A 29 -16.89 -67.27 -14.86
CA VAL A 29 -17.54 -66.11 -14.26
C VAL A 29 -18.92 -66.07 -14.86
N ASN A 30 -19.91 -66.34 -14.02
CA ASN A 30 -21.31 -66.38 -14.46
C ASN A 30 -21.63 -65.02 -15.11
N TYR A 31 -22.23 -65.03 -16.29
CA TYR A 31 -22.62 -63.82 -17.03
C TYR A 31 -23.37 -62.80 -16.15
N ALA A 32 -24.16 -63.28 -15.17
CA ALA A 32 -24.83 -62.46 -14.18
C ALA A 32 -23.85 -61.67 -13.32
N MET A 33 -22.70 -62.24 -12.94
CA MET A 33 -21.68 -61.56 -12.11
C MET A 33 -20.92 -60.51 -12.93
N LEU A 34 -20.63 -60.73 -14.20
CA LEU A 34 -20.05 -59.73 -15.10
C LEU A 34 -20.99 -58.55 -15.26
N ASN A 35 -22.29 -58.76 -15.47
CA ASN A 35 -23.28 -57.70 -15.54
C ASN A 35 -23.35 -56.85 -14.26
N VAL A 36 -23.24 -57.49 -13.09
CA VAL A 36 -23.20 -56.76 -11.80
C VAL A 36 -21.96 -55.89 -11.71
N ILE A 37 -20.78 -56.36 -12.12
CA ILE A 37 -19.55 -55.60 -12.11
C ILE A 37 -19.62 -54.40 -13.06
N PHE A 38 -20.12 -54.62 -14.28
CA PHE A 38 -20.24 -53.56 -15.28
C PHE A 38 -21.26 -52.49 -14.89
N ASN A 39 -22.41 -52.89 -14.32
CA ASN A 39 -23.44 -51.93 -13.94
C ASN A 39 -23.15 -51.20 -12.61
N ASN A 40 -22.31 -51.76 -11.74
CA ASN A 40 -21.83 -51.07 -10.54
C ASN A 40 -20.56 -50.23 -10.74
N SER A 41 -20.07 -50.15 -12.00
CA SER A 41 -18.94 -49.28 -12.32
C SER A 41 -19.31 -47.80 -12.13
N HIS A 42 -18.41 -47.03 -11.55
CA HIS A 42 -18.51 -45.54 -11.48
C HIS A 42 -18.26 -44.88 -12.84
N GLU A 43 -17.69 -45.61 -13.80
CA GLU A 43 -17.46 -45.16 -15.18
C GLU A 43 -18.60 -45.66 -16.08
N GLY A 44 -19.00 -44.83 -17.04
CA GLY A 44 -19.84 -45.27 -18.15
C GLY A 44 -19.01 -46.17 -19.06
N ILE A 45 -19.50 -47.38 -19.34
CA ILE A 45 -18.80 -48.32 -20.22
C ILE A 45 -19.65 -48.57 -21.44
N ALA A 46 -19.07 -48.38 -22.63
CA ALA A 46 -19.73 -48.72 -23.91
C ALA A 46 -18.83 -49.60 -24.78
N ILE A 47 -19.43 -50.44 -25.56
CA ILE A 47 -18.80 -51.19 -26.64
C ILE A 47 -19.35 -50.67 -27.98
N VAL A 48 -18.45 -50.27 -28.86
CA VAL A 48 -18.77 -49.72 -30.17
C VAL A 48 -18.30 -50.67 -31.27
N GLY A 49 -19.20 -50.96 -32.20
CA GLY A 49 -18.96 -51.81 -33.36
C GLY A 49 -18.17 -51.11 -34.46
N GLU A 50 -17.92 -51.86 -35.58
CA GLU A 50 -17.15 -51.34 -36.73
C GLU A 50 -17.84 -50.21 -37.49
N ASP A 51 -19.15 -50.09 -37.33
CA ASP A 51 -20.01 -49.10 -37.98
C ASP A 51 -20.30 -47.86 -37.11
N TYR A 52 -19.47 -47.58 -36.08
CA TYR A 52 -19.63 -46.49 -35.11
C TYR A 52 -20.85 -46.63 -34.20
N ARG A 53 -21.58 -47.77 -34.25
CA ARG A 53 -22.79 -47.99 -33.45
C ARG A 53 -22.43 -48.56 -32.08
N ILE A 54 -23.12 -48.05 -31.07
CA ILE A 54 -23.04 -48.55 -29.71
C ILE A 54 -23.75 -49.91 -29.66
N GLU A 55 -23.01 -50.94 -29.37
CA GLU A 55 -23.55 -52.32 -29.23
C GLU A 55 -23.92 -52.65 -27.78
N TYR A 56 -23.28 -52.04 -26.83
CA TYR A 56 -23.51 -52.19 -25.39
C TYR A 56 -23.24 -50.88 -24.65
N ALA A 57 -24.07 -50.60 -23.64
CA ALA A 57 -23.87 -49.51 -22.69
C ALA A 57 -24.32 -49.98 -21.30
N ASN A 58 -23.51 -49.72 -20.28
CA ASN A 58 -23.88 -49.98 -18.89
C ASN A 58 -24.84 -48.89 -18.36
N GLU A 59 -25.40 -49.10 -17.17
CA GLU A 59 -26.35 -48.18 -16.57
C GLU A 59 -25.72 -46.77 -16.33
N LYS A 60 -24.44 -46.72 -15.92
CA LYS A 60 -23.72 -45.48 -15.73
C LYS A 60 -23.54 -44.67 -17.02
N MET A 61 -23.28 -45.34 -18.15
CA MET A 61 -23.24 -44.71 -19.46
C MET A 61 -24.58 -44.05 -19.80
N CYS A 62 -25.70 -44.76 -19.55
CA CYS A 62 -27.04 -44.22 -19.75
C CYS A 62 -27.30 -42.97 -18.87
N GLN A 63 -26.87 -43.01 -17.62
CA GLN A 63 -26.96 -41.85 -16.72
C GLN A 63 -26.14 -40.64 -17.20
N ILE A 64 -24.92 -40.87 -17.69
CA ILE A 64 -24.03 -39.81 -18.24
C ILE A 64 -24.70 -39.14 -19.43
N PHE A 65 -25.32 -39.91 -20.34
CA PHE A 65 -26.02 -39.38 -21.52
C PHE A 65 -27.47 -38.94 -21.24
N GLY A 66 -27.98 -39.15 -20.05
CA GLY A 66 -29.35 -38.73 -19.65
C GLY A 66 -30.46 -39.52 -20.39
N GLY A 67 -30.17 -40.77 -20.78
CA GLY A 67 -31.09 -41.61 -21.53
C GLY A 67 -31.24 -43.01 -20.96
N SER A 68 -32.02 -43.85 -21.65
CA SER A 68 -32.17 -45.30 -21.43
C SER A 68 -31.24 -46.09 -22.35
N PRO A 69 -31.04 -47.40 -22.12
CA PRO A 69 -30.29 -48.23 -23.06
C PRO A 69 -30.84 -48.19 -24.50
N ASP A 70 -32.14 -48.09 -24.68
CA ASP A 70 -32.80 -48.02 -26.01
C ASP A 70 -32.46 -46.68 -26.74
N ASP A 71 -32.10 -45.64 -26.01
CA ASP A 71 -31.69 -44.35 -26.59
C ASP A 71 -30.24 -44.38 -27.12
N LEU A 72 -29.41 -45.30 -26.61
CA LEU A 72 -27.97 -45.39 -26.93
C LEU A 72 -27.65 -46.58 -27.82
N ILE A 73 -28.17 -47.76 -27.51
CA ILE A 73 -27.84 -49.00 -28.24
C ILE A 73 -28.36 -48.93 -29.70
N GLY A 74 -27.49 -49.27 -30.64
CA GLY A 74 -27.75 -49.15 -32.05
C GLY A 74 -27.57 -47.76 -32.66
N GLN A 75 -27.37 -46.73 -31.83
CA GLN A 75 -27.09 -45.36 -32.29
C GLN A 75 -25.63 -45.19 -32.65
N ASP A 76 -25.38 -44.31 -33.59
CA ASP A 76 -24.04 -43.84 -33.93
C ASP A 76 -23.56 -42.89 -32.83
N PHE A 77 -22.44 -43.19 -32.15
CA PHE A 77 -21.95 -42.42 -31.02
C PHE A 77 -21.63 -40.96 -31.38
N ARG A 78 -21.31 -40.66 -32.66
CA ARG A 78 -21.00 -39.31 -33.13
C ARG A 78 -22.16 -38.34 -33.00
N LYS A 79 -23.41 -38.85 -32.93
CA LYS A 79 -24.61 -38.02 -32.71
C LYS A 79 -24.63 -37.33 -31.35
N PHE A 80 -23.91 -37.89 -30.38
CA PHE A 80 -23.83 -37.35 -29.02
C PHE A 80 -22.66 -36.39 -28.80
N LEU A 81 -22.01 -35.94 -29.89
CA LEU A 81 -20.85 -35.05 -29.85
C LEU A 81 -21.11 -33.81 -30.70
N LYS A 82 -20.48 -32.71 -30.34
CA LYS A 82 -20.41 -31.51 -31.22
C LYS A 82 -19.68 -31.88 -32.51
N GLU A 83 -19.99 -31.21 -33.62
CA GLU A 83 -19.50 -31.55 -34.97
C GLU A 83 -17.96 -31.66 -35.02
N ASP A 84 -17.24 -30.73 -34.43
CA ASP A 84 -15.77 -30.74 -34.43
C ASP A 84 -15.22 -31.90 -33.60
N MET A 85 -15.83 -32.18 -32.44
CA MET A 85 -15.47 -33.30 -31.57
C MET A 85 -15.81 -34.63 -32.21
N ALA A 86 -16.93 -34.71 -32.90
CA ALA A 86 -17.34 -35.91 -33.64
C ALA A 86 -16.33 -36.27 -34.75
N LYS A 87 -15.82 -35.30 -35.49
CA LYS A 87 -14.79 -35.51 -36.51
C LYS A 87 -13.49 -36.02 -35.89
N LEU A 88 -12.98 -35.31 -34.85
CA LEU A 88 -11.76 -35.69 -34.13
C LEU A 88 -11.84 -37.08 -33.50
N THR A 89 -12.96 -37.38 -32.84
CA THR A 89 -13.17 -38.70 -32.18
C THR A 89 -13.30 -39.80 -33.21
N ALA A 90 -13.95 -39.57 -34.37
CA ALA A 90 -14.02 -40.52 -35.47
C ALA A 90 -12.64 -40.80 -36.08
N GLU A 91 -11.81 -39.77 -36.29
CA GLU A 91 -10.43 -39.94 -36.77
C GLU A 91 -9.61 -40.79 -35.80
N ARG A 92 -9.64 -40.47 -34.51
CA ARG A 92 -8.95 -41.24 -33.45
C ARG A 92 -9.47 -42.69 -33.37
N TYR A 93 -10.76 -42.91 -33.57
CA TYR A 93 -11.37 -44.22 -33.62
C TYR A 93 -10.80 -45.07 -34.76
N GLU A 94 -10.69 -44.53 -35.99
CA GLU A 94 -10.12 -45.24 -37.15
C GLU A 94 -8.63 -45.52 -36.97
N LEU A 95 -7.85 -44.52 -36.52
CA LEU A 95 -6.40 -44.66 -36.31
C LEU A 95 -6.09 -45.75 -35.24
N ARG A 96 -6.85 -45.78 -34.15
CA ARG A 96 -6.69 -46.76 -33.09
C ARG A 96 -6.98 -48.16 -33.58
N ARG A 97 -8.00 -48.35 -34.43
CA ARG A 97 -8.33 -49.64 -35.03
C ARG A 97 -7.27 -50.15 -36.00
N LYS A 98 -6.53 -49.26 -36.62
CA LYS A 98 -5.38 -49.59 -37.48
C LYS A 98 -4.11 -49.89 -36.68
N GLY A 99 -4.13 -49.71 -35.35
CA GLY A 99 -3.00 -49.91 -34.46
C GLY A 99 -2.02 -48.74 -34.43
N GLU A 100 -2.48 -47.58 -34.89
CA GLU A 100 -1.66 -46.35 -34.81
C GLU A 100 -1.71 -45.75 -33.39
N ASP A 101 -0.68 -45.06 -33.03
CA ASP A 101 -0.53 -44.43 -31.70
C ASP A 101 -1.45 -43.18 -31.59
N VAL A 102 -2.44 -43.25 -30.72
CA VAL A 102 -3.40 -42.19 -30.40
C VAL A 102 -3.57 -42.08 -28.90
N PRO A 103 -3.82 -40.90 -28.34
CA PRO A 103 -4.05 -40.75 -26.92
C PRO A 103 -5.10 -41.70 -26.37
N GLU A 104 -4.75 -42.44 -25.31
CA GLU A 104 -5.70 -43.38 -24.68
C GLU A 104 -6.73 -42.65 -23.82
N VAL A 105 -6.35 -41.53 -23.21
CA VAL A 105 -7.18 -40.71 -22.30
C VAL A 105 -7.23 -39.28 -22.80
N TYR A 106 -8.43 -38.74 -22.92
CA TYR A 106 -8.65 -37.34 -23.31
C TYR A 106 -10.05 -36.86 -22.93
N PRO A 107 -10.24 -35.55 -22.71
CA PRO A 107 -11.56 -34.99 -22.45
C PRO A 107 -12.41 -34.97 -23.74
N ILE A 108 -13.71 -35.19 -23.58
CA ILE A 108 -14.70 -35.22 -24.65
C ILE A 108 -15.94 -34.48 -24.17
N ASP A 109 -16.38 -33.48 -24.92
CA ASP A 109 -17.66 -32.85 -24.69
C ASP A 109 -18.77 -33.69 -25.34
N ILE A 110 -19.70 -34.19 -24.53
CA ILE A 110 -20.86 -34.94 -24.97
C ILE A 110 -22.12 -34.08 -24.88
N ILE A 111 -23.07 -34.35 -25.74
CA ILE A 111 -24.42 -33.78 -25.73
C ILE A 111 -25.36 -34.79 -25.19
N ARG A 112 -26.01 -34.49 -24.07
CA ARG A 112 -27.04 -35.33 -23.44
C ARG A 112 -28.36 -35.27 -24.20
N LYS A 113 -29.27 -36.19 -23.85
CA LYS A 113 -30.63 -36.23 -24.42
C LYS A 113 -31.46 -34.95 -24.13
N ASP A 114 -31.19 -34.28 -23.02
CA ASP A 114 -31.79 -32.99 -22.60
C ASP A 114 -31.05 -31.76 -23.16
N GLU A 115 -30.15 -31.98 -24.13
CA GLU A 115 -29.29 -30.97 -24.78
C GLU A 115 -28.21 -30.34 -23.84
N GLU A 116 -28.12 -30.79 -22.57
CA GLU A 116 -27.04 -30.38 -21.66
C GLU A 116 -25.69 -30.89 -22.19
N ILE A 117 -24.66 -30.06 -22.11
CA ILE A 117 -23.30 -30.45 -22.46
C ILE A 117 -22.59 -30.89 -21.20
N ARG A 118 -21.98 -32.08 -21.23
CA ARG A 118 -21.13 -32.61 -20.17
C ARG A 118 -19.73 -32.86 -20.71
N THR A 119 -18.73 -32.59 -19.91
CA THR A 119 -17.34 -32.94 -20.21
C THR A 119 -16.99 -34.24 -19.52
N VAL A 120 -16.66 -35.25 -20.33
CA VAL A 120 -16.26 -36.56 -19.81
C VAL A 120 -14.79 -36.83 -20.13
N GLU A 121 -14.09 -37.48 -19.22
CA GLU A 121 -12.79 -38.09 -19.52
C GLU A 121 -13.04 -39.45 -20.17
N GLY A 122 -12.66 -39.57 -21.45
CA GLY A 122 -12.79 -40.80 -22.21
C GLY A 122 -11.49 -41.59 -22.23
N ARG A 123 -11.53 -42.84 -21.77
CA ARG A 123 -10.47 -43.83 -21.97
C ARG A 123 -10.94 -44.87 -22.98
N VAL A 124 -10.19 -45.00 -24.08
CA VAL A 124 -10.65 -45.78 -25.22
C VAL A 124 -9.60 -46.83 -25.62
N SER A 125 -10.02 -48.08 -25.72
CA SER A 125 -9.19 -49.23 -26.12
C SER A 125 -9.86 -50.05 -27.18
N VAL A 126 -9.13 -50.90 -27.87
CA VAL A 126 -9.66 -51.87 -28.87
C VAL A 126 -9.41 -53.31 -28.44
N THR A 127 -10.36 -54.16 -28.77
CA THR A 127 -10.28 -55.60 -28.54
C THR A 127 -10.89 -56.37 -29.72
N LYS A 128 -10.64 -57.67 -29.80
CA LYS A 128 -11.33 -58.53 -30.75
C LYS A 128 -12.49 -59.26 -30.07
N GLY A 129 -13.67 -59.14 -30.63
CA GLY A 129 -14.85 -59.84 -30.17
C GLY A 129 -14.77 -61.33 -30.44
N PRO A 130 -15.68 -62.11 -29.85
CA PRO A 130 -15.79 -63.55 -30.12
C PRO A 130 -16.09 -63.88 -31.59
N ASP A 131 -16.68 -62.95 -32.33
CA ASP A 131 -16.96 -62.97 -33.76
C ASP A 131 -15.72 -62.62 -34.62
N GLY A 132 -14.59 -62.40 -34.02
CA GLY A 132 -13.33 -61.99 -34.69
C GLY A 132 -13.26 -60.52 -35.12
N LYS A 133 -14.38 -59.80 -34.96
CA LYS A 133 -14.42 -58.37 -35.32
C LYS A 133 -13.72 -57.48 -34.26
N VAL A 134 -13.18 -56.37 -34.72
CA VAL A 134 -12.58 -55.38 -33.83
C VAL A 134 -13.66 -54.56 -33.15
N LYS A 135 -13.68 -54.55 -31.84
CA LYS A 135 -14.59 -53.75 -31.03
C LYS A 135 -13.81 -52.67 -30.31
N THR A 136 -14.41 -51.52 -30.13
CA THR A 136 -13.83 -50.41 -29.32
C THR A 136 -14.56 -50.37 -27.97
N ILE A 137 -13.79 -50.36 -26.89
CA ILE A 137 -14.32 -50.22 -25.53
C ILE A 137 -14.02 -48.78 -25.11
N ALA A 138 -15.06 -48.05 -24.74
CA ALA A 138 -14.98 -46.72 -24.21
C ALA A 138 -15.39 -46.67 -22.73
N HIS A 139 -14.54 -46.15 -21.90
CA HIS A 139 -14.80 -45.80 -20.50
C HIS A 139 -14.96 -44.31 -20.40
N LEU A 140 -16.07 -43.81 -19.87
CA LEU A 140 -16.33 -42.39 -19.71
C LEU A 140 -16.55 -42.06 -18.24
N LEU A 141 -15.77 -41.12 -17.74
CA LEU A 141 -15.93 -40.54 -16.40
C LEU A 141 -16.45 -39.11 -16.55
N ASP A 142 -17.61 -38.79 -16.00
CA ASP A 142 -18.12 -37.42 -15.98
C ASP A 142 -17.28 -36.58 -15.03
N ILE A 143 -16.58 -35.58 -15.57
CA ILE A 143 -15.70 -34.66 -14.84
C ILE A 143 -16.26 -33.25 -14.83
N THR A 144 -17.48 -33.03 -15.30
CA THR A 144 -18.08 -31.67 -15.43
C THR A 144 -18.10 -30.93 -14.11
N ASP A 145 -18.60 -31.57 -13.05
CA ASP A 145 -18.72 -30.92 -11.73
C ASP A 145 -17.34 -30.71 -11.10
N ILE A 146 -16.36 -31.56 -11.39
CA ILE A 146 -14.96 -31.42 -10.92
C ILE A 146 -14.32 -30.20 -11.58
N LEU A 147 -14.46 -30.10 -12.91
CA LEU A 147 -13.90 -28.95 -13.66
C LEU A 147 -14.56 -27.62 -13.22
N ALA A 148 -15.88 -27.59 -13.12
CA ALA A 148 -16.62 -26.42 -12.67
C ALA A 148 -16.21 -25.99 -11.24
N GLY A 149 -16.01 -26.97 -10.34
CA GLY A 149 -15.54 -26.71 -8.98
C GLY A 149 -14.10 -26.14 -8.95
N THR A 150 -13.21 -26.70 -9.77
CA THR A 150 -11.82 -26.22 -9.87
C THR A 150 -11.76 -24.80 -10.43
N GLU A 151 -12.51 -24.54 -11.52
CA GLU A 151 -12.58 -23.21 -12.15
C GLU A 151 -13.17 -22.16 -11.18
N ALA A 152 -14.24 -22.51 -10.45
CA ALA A 152 -14.82 -21.63 -9.45
C ALA A 152 -13.85 -21.32 -8.29
N LEU A 153 -13.03 -22.29 -7.89
CA LEU A 153 -11.99 -22.09 -6.88
C LEU A 153 -10.90 -21.15 -7.39
N GLU A 154 -10.36 -21.40 -8.58
CA GLU A 154 -9.34 -20.55 -9.21
C GLU A 154 -9.84 -19.11 -9.42
N GLU A 155 -11.08 -18.94 -9.87
CA GLU A 155 -11.71 -17.62 -10.00
C GLU A 155 -11.82 -16.92 -8.65
N SER A 156 -12.23 -17.66 -7.61
CA SER A 156 -12.36 -17.14 -6.25
C SER A 156 -11.01 -16.73 -5.68
N GLU A 157 -9.98 -17.58 -5.81
CA GLU A 157 -8.62 -17.27 -5.36
C GLU A 157 -8.05 -16.03 -6.06
N THR A 158 -8.19 -15.96 -7.39
CA THR A 158 -7.77 -14.82 -8.19
C THR A 158 -8.47 -13.52 -7.74
N ARG A 159 -9.78 -13.62 -7.47
CA ARG A 159 -10.57 -12.49 -6.98
C ARG A 159 -10.10 -12.01 -5.59
N TYR A 160 -9.86 -12.93 -4.66
CA TYR A 160 -9.35 -12.59 -3.33
C TYR A 160 -7.96 -11.95 -3.41
N GLN A 161 -7.07 -12.52 -4.20
CA GLN A 161 -5.74 -11.97 -4.41
C GLN A 161 -5.80 -10.55 -4.99
N MET A 162 -6.63 -10.32 -6.01
CA MET A 162 -6.83 -8.99 -6.58
C MET A 162 -7.35 -7.99 -5.54
N LEU A 163 -8.32 -8.36 -4.70
CA LEU A 163 -8.84 -7.49 -3.65
C LEU A 163 -7.77 -7.09 -2.66
N VAL A 164 -6.95 -8.03 -2.22
CA VAL A 164 -5.87 -7.79 -1.25
C VAL A 164 -4.77 -6.89 -1.85
N GLU A 165 -4.38 -7.13 -3.10
CA GLU A 165 -3.29 -6.36 -3.75
C GLU A 165 -3.75 -4.96 -4.20
N THR A 166 -5.07 -4.74 -4.40
CA THR A 166 -5.61 -3.41 -4.77
C THR A 166 -6.04 -2.57 -3.56
N MET A 167 -5.96 -3.10 -2.33
CA MET A 167 -6.23 -2.32 -1.12
C MET A 167 -5.21 -1.18 -0.97
N ASN A 168 -5.70 -0.02 -0.54
CA ASN A 168 -4.82 1.11 -0.17
C ASN A 168 -4.17 0.92 1.21
N ASP A 169 -4.80 0.14 2.08
CA ASP A 169 -4.27 -0.19 3.40
C ASP A 169 -3.27 -1.34 3.31
N GLY A 170 -2.23 -1.26 4.14
CA GLY A 170 -1.30 -2.36 4.33
C GLY A 170 -2.00 -3.56 4.96
N LEU A 171 -1.71 -4.74 4.44
CA LEU A 171 -2.12 -6.00 5.03
C LEU A 171 -0.89 -6.79 5.46
N VAL A 172 -0.92 -7.28 6.68
CA VAL A 172 0.17 -8.02 7.29
C VAL A 172 -0.38 -9.26 8.00
N ILE A 173 0.28 -10.40 7.82
CA ILE A 173 0.04 -11.60 8.61
C ILE A 173 1.35 -11.98 9.27
N ASP A 174 1.32 -12.23 10.57
CA ASP A 174 2.44 -12.74 11.33
C ASP A 174 2.17 -14.15 11.89
N ASP A 175 3.24 -14.84 12.26
CA ASP A 175 3.19 -16.11 12.97
C ASP A 175 2.99 -15.89 14.50
N PRO A 176 2.85 -16.95 15.33
CA PRO A 176 2.69 -16.82 16.79
C PRO A 176 3.85 -16.13 17.50
N ASP A 177 5.02 -16.03 16.88
CA ASP A 177 6.22 -15.38 17.42
C ASP A 177 6.37 -13.93 16.93
N GLY A 178 5.46 -13.45 16.05
CA GLY A 178 5.46 -12.11 15.49
C GLY A 178 6.35 -11.93 14.28
N ASN A 179 6.75 -13.02 13.61
CA ASN A 179 7.48 -12.91 12.34
C ASN A 179 6.50 -12.80 11.18
N LEU A 180 6.80 -11.93 10.24
CA LEU A 180 5.96 -11.67 9.08
C LEU A 180 5.93 -12.88 8.13
N VAL A 181 4.75 -13.41 7.84
CA VAL A 181 4.54 -14.52 6.89
C VAL A 181 3.86 -14.06 5.60
N TYR A 182 3.19 -12.91 5.64
CA TYR A 182 2.60 -12.29 4.45
C TYR A 182 2.53 -10.78 4.59
N THR A 183 2.74 -10.07 3.47
CA THR A 183 2.51 -8.63 3.33
C THR A 183 1.99 -8.33 1.93
N ASN A 184 1.01 -7.41 1.78
CA ASN A 184 0.58 -6.92 0.48
C ASN A 184 1.50 -5.80 -0.05
N GLU A 185 1.31 -5.44 -1.32
CA GLU A 185 2.09 -4.38 -1.97
C GLU A 185 1.91 -3.02 -1.28
N ALA A 186 0.71 -2.70 -0.79
CA ALA A 186 0.44 -1.45 -0.09
C ALA A 186 1.30 -1.27 1.16
N PHE A 187 1.47 -2.31 1.99
CA PHE A 187 2.34 -2.26 3.16
C PHE A 187 3.81 -2.10 2.76
N CYS A 188 4.27 -2.84 1.76
CA CYS A 188 5.64 -2.75 1.26
C CYS A 188 5.96 -1.33 0.76
N ASN A 189 5.05 -0.73 -0.01
CA ASN A 189 5.18 0.62 -0.53
C ASN A 189 5.17 1.67 0.60
N MET A 190 4.31 1.49 1.62
CA MET A 190 4.20 2.37 2.77
C MET A 190 5.52 2.48 3.53
N ILE A 191 6.17 1.35 3.85
CA ILE A 191 7.40 1.35 4.65
C ILE A 191 8.69 1.31 3.83
N GLY A 192 8.59 1.14 2.49
CA GLY A 192 9.72 1.20 1.54
C GLY A 192 10.61 -0.05 1.52
N TYR A 193 10.11 -1.20 1.96
CA TYR A 193 10.79 -2.49 1.92
C TYR A 193 10.18 -3.41 0.87
N THR A 194 10.95 -4.36 0.36
CA THR A 194 10.43 -5.44 -0.48
C THR A 194 9.89 -6.59 0.38
N PRO A 195 8.98 -7.43 -0.15
CA PRO A 195 8.50 -8.61 0.58
C PRO A 195 9.63 -9.52 1.07
N ASP A 196 10.65 -9.76 0.25
CA ASP A 196 11.82 -10.61 0.59
C ASP A 196 12.63 -10.06 1.77
N GLU A 197 12.62 -8.74 1.98
CA GLU A 197 13.29 -8.11 3.12
C GLU A 197 12.47 -8.16 4.41
N LEU A 198 11.16 -8.37 4.30
CA LEU A 198 10.22 -8.37 5.42
C LEU A 198 9.89 -9.78 5.92
N LEU A 199 9.64 -10.71 5.02
CA LEU A 199 9.19 -12.05 5.37
C LEU A 199 10.21 -12.80 6.22
N GLY A 200 9.74 -13.46 7.27
CA GLY A 200 10.55 -14.17 8.25
C GLY A 200 11.21 -13.27 9.31
N ASN A 201 11.10 -11.93 9.20
CA ASN A 201 11.60 -11.00 10.20
C ASN A 201 10.48 -10.54 11.13
N SER A 202 10.83 -10.18 12.37
CA SER A 202 9.87 -9.68 13.34
C SER A 202 9.41 -8.27 12.97
N TRP A 203 8.08 -8.07 12.92
CA TRP A 203 7.52 -6.74 12.70
C TRP A 203 7.90 -5.75 13.81
N MET A 204 8.22 -6.21 15.02
CA MET A 204 8.65 -5.37 16.13
C MET A 204 9.97 -4.65 15.84
N ASP A 205 10.84 -5.21 14.99
CA ASP A 205 12.11 -4.59 14.64
C ASP A 205 11.93 -3.33 13.76
N LEU A 206 10.76 -3.18 13.14
CA LEU A 206 10.37 -2.01 12.36
C LEU A 206 9.76 -0.88 13.23
N THR A 207 9.63 -1.11 14.55
CA THR A 207 8.99 -0.19 15.51
C THR A 207 9.93 0.24 16.62
N LYS A 208 11.14 0.65 16.27
CA LYS A 208 12.30 0.87 17.17
C LYS A 208 12.07 1.79 18.37
N ASP A 209 11.08 2.68 18.31
CA ASP A 209 10.82 3.67 19.36
C ASP A 209 9.77 3.21 20.38
N MET A 210 9.21 2.02 20.22
CA MET A 210 8.20 1.49 21.13
C MET A 210 8.82 0.50 22.12
N ASP A 211 8.25 0.48 23.33
CA ASP A 211 8.62 -0.49 24.35
C ASP A 211 8.27 -1.91 23.90
N ARG A 212 9.28 -2.75 23.78
CA ARG A 212 9.16 -4.13 23.29
C ARG A 212 8.24 -4.98 24.19
N GLU A 213 8.29 -4.79 25.50
CA GLU A 213 7.42 -5.48 26.45
C GLU A 213 5.94 -5.18 26.18
N SER A 214 5.62 -3.92 25.86
CA SER A 214 4.26 -3.51 25.47
C SER A 214 3.81 -4.18 24.17
N LEU A 215 4.70 -4.38 23.20
CA LEU A 215 4.38 -5.05 21.92
C LEU A 215 4.20 -6.56 22.10
N GLU A 216 5.06 -7.20 22.87
CA GLU A 216 4.94 -8.62 23.23
C GLU A 216 3.62 -8.93 23.96
N LYS A 217 3.21 -8.05 24.87
CA LYS A 217 1.90 -8.16 25.56
C LYS A 217 0.73 -8.15 24.57
N LYS A 218 0.82 -7.38 23.49
CA LYS A 218 -0.22 -7.35 22.45
C LYS A 218 -0.34 -8.70 21.72
N ILE A 219 0.76 -9.39 21.48
CA ILE A 219 0.74 -10.74 20.91
C ILE A 219 0.09 -11.72 21.91
N GLU A 220 0.45 -11.64 23.20
CA GLU A 220 -0.16 -12.49 24.23
C GLU A 220 -1.68 -12.26 24.37
N ASP A 221 -2.13 -11.00 24.32
CA ASP A 221 -3.56 -10.66 24.33
C ASP A 221 -4.28 -11.30 23.13
N ARG A 222 -3.65 -11.35 21.95
CA ARG A 222 -4.22 -11.99 20.74
C ARG A 222 -4.28 -13.50 20.87
N LYS A 223 -3.32 -14.15 21.50
CA LYS A 223 -3.37 -15.59 21.81
C LYS A 223 -4.61 -15.97 22.63
N THR A 224 -5.17 -15.01 23.40
CA THR A 224 -6.42 -15.20 24.13
C THR A 224 -7.68 -14.93 23.32
N GLY A 225 -7.56 -14.61 22.02
CA GLY A 225 -8.66 -14.33 21.11
C GLY A 225 -9.09 -12.85 21.03
N LYS A 226 -8.33 -11.93 21.61
CA LYS A 226 -8.66 -10.50 21.64
C LYS A 226 -8.26 -9.79 20.36
N SER A 227 -9.22 -9.18 19.67
CA SER A 227 -8.96 -8.21 18.60
C SER A 227 -8.81 -6.81 19.17
N GLU A 228 -7.92 -6.00 18.62
CA GLU A 228 -7.69 -4.63 19.07
C GLU A 228 -7.32 -3.70 17.91
N SER A 229 -7.57 -2.40 18.15
CA SER A 229 -7.09 -1.34 17.26
C SER A 229 -6.28 -0.34 18.09
N TYR A 230 -5.10 0.06 17.58
CA TYR A 230 -4.20 0.97 18.27
C TYR A 230 -3.29 1.71 17.28
N GLU A 231 -2.76 2.85 17.70
CA GLU A 231 -1.77 3.57 16.93
C GLU A 231 -0.39 2.91 17.07
N LEU A 232 0.33 2.82 15.95
CA LEU A 232 1.69 2.29 15.89
C LEU A 232 2.54 3.18 14.97
N MET A 233 3.80 3.40 15.37
CA MET A 233 4.78 4.15 14.60
C MET A 233 5.77 3.20 13.95
N TRP A 234 5.70 3.07 12.63
CA TRP A 234 6.69 2.31 11.86
C TRP A 234 7.91 3.16 11.54
N THR A 235 9.03 2.51 11.34
CA THR A 235 10.24 3.14 10.81
C THR A 235 10.48 2.62 9.41
N SER A 236 10.38 3.49 8.40
CA SER A 236 10.63 3.13 7.00
C SER A 236 12.09 2.78 6.76
N LYS A 237 12.39 2.21 5.60
CA LYS A 237 13.77 1.91 5.14
C LYS A 237 14.67 3.14 5.08
N THR A 238 14.08 4.33 4.83
CA THR A 238 14.80 5.61 4.82
C THR A 238 14.97 6.22 6.22
N GLY A 239 14.39 5.60 7.26
CA GLY A 239 14.40 6.11 8.63
C GLY A 239 13.25 7.07 8.95
N GLU A 240 12.34 7.30 8.03
CA GLU A 240 11.15 8.11 8.23
C GLU A 240 10.16 7.41 9.17
N LYS A 241 9.47 8.22 10.01
CA LYS A 241 8.46 7.73 10.95
C LYS A 241 7.08 7.81 10.30
N ILE A 242 6.40 6.68 10.21
CA ILE A 242 5.09 6.55 9.57
C ILE A 242 4.07 6.20 10.65
N PRO A 243 3.20 7.14 11.04
CA PRO A 243 2.12 6.89 11.97
C PRO A 243 1.01 6.09 11.30
N THR A 244 0.56 5.03 11.96
CA THR A 244 -0.51 4.16 11.46
C THR A 244 -1.50 3.79 12.56
N ILE A 245 -2.70 3.38 12.13
CA ILE A 245 -3.64 2.62 12.96
C ILE A 245 -3.53 1.17 12.54
N ILE A 246 -3.28 0.30 13.52
CA ILE A 246 -3.27 -1.14 13.36
C ILE A 246 -4.58 -1.71 13.84
N SER A 247 -5.29 -2.45 12.99
CA SER A 247 -6.44 -3.26 13.37
C SER A 247 -6.04 -4.72 13.31
N ALA A 248 -5.73 -5.31 14.45
CA ALA A 248 -5.17 -6.64 14.58
C ALA A 248 -6.20 -7.63 15.13
N THR A 249 -6.31 -8.78 14.48
CA THR A 249 -7.23 -9.86 14.81
C THR A 249 -6.47 -11.18 14.91
N PRO A 250 -6.75 -12.03 15.90
CA PRO A 250 -6.16 -13.36 15.99
C PRO A 250 -6.46 -14.19 14.74
N TYR A 251 -5.44 -14.81 14.17
CA TYR A 251 -5.58 -15.78 13.10
C TYR A 251 -5.61 -17.18 13.72
N ILE A 252 -6.75 -17.85 13.62
CA ILE A 252 -7.05 -19.11 14.28
C ILE A 252 -7.33 -20.17 13.24
N ASP A 253 -6.76 -21.36 13.38
CA ASP A 253 -7.02 -22.49 12.51
C ASP A 253 -8.39 -23.13 12.75
N ARG A 254 -8.73 -24.20 11.97
CA ARG A 254 -10.00 -24.92 12.08
C ARG A 254 -10.20 -25.63 13.43
N ASP A 255 -9.12 -25.90 14.15
CA ASP A 255 -9.12 -26.58 15.44
C ASP A 255 -9.15 -25.60 16.62
N GLY A 256 -9.22 -24.29 16.34
CA GLY A 256 -9.26 -23.22 17.35
C GLY A 256 -7.90 -22.85 17.91
N LYS A 257 -6.81 -23.29 17.29
CA LYS A 257 -5.44 -22.94 17.70
C LYS A 257 -5.01 -21.59 17.06
N PHE A 258 -4.42 -20.73 17.89
CA PHE A 258 -3.79 -19.50 17.43
C PHE A 258 -2.57 -19.84 16.54
N ILE A 259 -2.57 -19.36 15.32
CA ILE A 259 -1.51 -19.57 14.32
C ILE A 259 -0.85 -18.26 13.88
N GLY A 260 -1.28 -17.12 14.43
CA GLY A 260 -0.69 -15.81 14.13
C GLY A 260 -1.69 -14.68 14.24
N THR A 261 -1.34 -13.53 13.66
CA THR A 261 -2.20 -12.34 13.61
C THR A 261 -2.46 -11.95 12.17
N PHE A 262 -3.70 -11.55 11.91
CA PHE A 262 -4.09 -10.81 10.71
C PHE A 262 -4.24 -9.35 11.09
N ALA A 263 -3.50 -8.45 10.44
CA ALA A 263 -3.53 -7.03 10.75
C ALA A 263 -3.69 -6.16 9.51
N VAL A 264 -4.62 -5.20 9.60
CA VAL A 264 -4.76 -4.10 8.63
C VAL A 264 -4.02 -2.89 9.18
N VAL A 265 -3.19 -2.27 8.34
CA VAL A 265 -2.31 -1.15 8.64
C VAL A 265 -2.75 0.06 7.82
N THR A 266 -3.41 1.02 8.45
CA THR A 266 -3.88 2.25 7.80
C THR A 266 -2.93 3.39 8.12
N GLU A 267 -2.34 4.02 7.11
CA GLU A 267 -1.49 5.20 7.28
C GLU A 267 -2.34 6.42 7.66
N ILE A 268 -1.94 7.11 8.74
CA ILE A 268 -2.63 8.31 9.25
C ILE A 268 -1.76 9.57 9.23
N SER A 269 -0.68 9.59 8.43
CA SER A 269 0.24 10.74 8.32
C SER A 269 -0.52 12.03 7.95
N ALA A 270 -1.37 11.96 6.92
CA ALA A 270 -2.17 13.11 6.48
C ALA A 270 -3.18 13.58 7.54
N GLN A 271 -3.76 12.66 8.31
CA GLN A 271 -4.68 12.97 9.40
C GLN A 271 -3.94 13.65 10.56
N LYS A 272 -2.82 13.09 11.01
CA LYS A 272 -1.98 13.66 12.08
C LYS A 272 -1.49 15.07 11.72
N ASP A 273 -1.01 15.26 10.52
CA ASP A 273 -0.62 16.57 10.02
C ASP A 273 -1.78 17.58 10.01
N ALA A 274 -3.01 17.12 9.70
CA ALA A 274 -4.19 17.98 9.74
C ALA A 274 -4.55 18.34 11.19
N GLU A 275 -4.54 17.37 12.09
CA GLU A 275 -4.81 17.56 13.52
C GLU A 275 -3.78 18.51 14.16
N GLU A 276 -2.48 18.30 13.92
CA GLU A 276 -1.42 19.19 14.40
C GLU A 276 -1.60 20.61 13.88
N THR A 277 -2.01 20.74 12.61
CA THR A 277 -2.27 22.05 12.01
C THR A 277 -3.45 22.77 12.68
N VAL A 278 -4.54 22.07 12.94
CA VAL A 278 -5.71 22.64 13.63
C VAL A 278 -5.34 23.03 15.05
N GLN A 279 -4.67 22.15 15.79
CA GLN A 279 -4.23 22.42 17.15
C GLN A 279 -3.32 23.64 17.21
N PHE A 280 -2.38 23.73 16.27
CA PHE A 280 -1.52 24.88 16.10
C PHE A 280 -2.31 26.19 15.93
N TYR A 281 -3.32 26.22 15.05
CA TYR A 281 -4.13 27.42 14.86
C TYR A 281 -4.93 27.77 16.12
N LEU A 282 -5.44 26.79 16.86
CA LEU A 282 -6.15 27.00 18.09
C LEU A 282 -5.25 27.61 19.18
N ASP A 283 -4.05 27.07 19.36
CA ASP A 283 -3.09 27.56 20.35
C ASP A 283 -2.65 29.00 20.03
N LEU A 284 -2.39 29.25 18.75
CA LEU A 284 -1.98 30.58 18.26
C LEU A 284 -3.08 31.63 18.45
N LEU A 285 -4.33 31.30 18.10
CA LEU A 285 -5.47 32.17 18.27
C LEU A 285 -5.80 32.41 19.75
N SER A 286 -5.76 31.34 20.55
CA SER A 286 -6.15 31.42 21.96
C SER A 286 -5.22 32.32 22.76
N HIS A 287 -3.91 32.18 22.61
CA HIS A 287 -2.94 32.97 23.36
C HIS A 287 -2.94 34.45 22.94
N ASP A 288 -2.82 34.71 21.62
CA ASP A 288 -2.65 36.08 21.13
C ASP A 288 -3.94 36.90 21.18
N ILE A 289 -5.11 36.26 20.89
CA ILE A 289 -6.41 36.92 21.03
C ILE A 289 -6.72 37.18 22.50
N ALA A 290 -6.47 36.22 23.41
CA ALA A 290 -6.68 36.41 24.84
C ALA A 290 -5.88 37.61 25.37
N ASN A 291 -4.61 37.79 24.93
CA ASN A 291 -3.81 38.93 25.27
C ASN A 291 -4.41 40.25 24.77
N GLN A 292 -4.96 40.28 23.53
CA GLN A 292 -5.58 41.53 23.05
C GLN A 292 -6.94 41.79 23.74
N LEU A 293 -7.71 40.76 24.07
CA LEU A 293 -8.93 40.92 24.86
C LEU A 293 -8.65 41.45 26.26
N GLN A 294 -7.54 40.98 26.89
CA GLN A 294 -7.12 41.50 28.19
C GLN A 294 -6.81 43.00 28.11
N VAL A 295 -6.13 43.47 27.06
CA VAL A 295 -5.89 44.92 26.84
C VAL A 295 -7.21 45.63 26.70
N ILE A 296 -8.13 45.17 25.87
CA ILE A 296 -9.45 45.75 25.65
C ILE A 296 -10.21 45.85 27.01
N MET A 297 -10.23 44.77 27.79
CA MET A 297 -10.91 44.74 29.10
C MET A 297 -10.30 45.74 30.08
N THR A 298 -8.95 45.76 30.17
CA THR A 298 -8.26 46.67 31.06
C THR A 298 -8.51 48.12 30.69
N SER A 299 -8.36 48.45 29.41
CA SER A 299 -8.58 49.84 28.92
C SER A 299 -10.05 50.24 28.97
N SER A 300 -11.00 49.26 28.80
CA SER A 300 -12.43 49.53 28.97
C SER A 300 -12.79 49.84 30.44
N GLY A 301 -12.11 49.19 31.41
CA GLY A 301 -12.29 49.50 32.84
C GLY A 301 -11.76 50.91 33.24
N MET A 302 -10.88 51.50 32.41
CA MET A 302 -10.39 52.86 32.61
C MET A 302 -11.34 53.95 32.09
N LEU A 303 -12.48 53.55 31.42
CA LEU A 303 -13.47 54.46 30.90
C LEU A 303 -14.63 54.73 31.89
N GLU A 304 -14.46 54.41 33.18
CA GLU A 304 -15.42 54.70 34.26
C GLU A 304 -15.49 56.19 34.58
N GLU A 305 -16.59 56.64 35.22
CA GLU A 305 -16.81 58.02 35.56
C GLU A 305 -15.75 58.54 36.56
N ASP A 306 -15.25 59.78 36.38
CA ASP A 306 -14.21 60.47 37.17
C ASP A 306 -12.74 60.28 36.76
N VAL A 307 -12.44 59.87 35.52
CA VAL A 307 -11.07 59.79 35.03
C VAL A 307 -10.69 61.02 34.20
N PRO A 308 -9.45 61.54 34.29
CA PRO A 308 -9.00 62.67 33.47
C PRO A 308 -9.14 62.38 31.96
N PRO A 309 -9.52 63.37 31.13
CA PRO A 309 -9.76 63.20 29.68
C PRO A 309 -8.59 62.56 28.90
N SER A 310 -7.35 62.83 29.35
CA SER A 310 -6.15 62.23 28.73
C SER A 310 -6.10 60.70 28.85
N TYR A 311 -6.59 60.13 29.94
CA TYR A 311 -6.64 58.67 30.13
C TYR A 311 -7.75 58.04 29.32
N ILE A 312 -8.87 58.78 29.07
CA ILE A 312 -9.95 58.31 28.22
C ILE A 312 -9.47 58.18 26.74
N ASP A 313 -8.71 59.18 26.26
CA ASP A 313 -8.14 59.13 24.91
C ASP A 313 -7.10 58.01 24.77
N GLU A 314 -6.28 57.78 25.75
CA GLU A 314 -5.29 56.69 25.81
C GLU A 314 -6.01 55.31 25.80
N ALA A 315 -6.95 55.10 26.71
CA ALA A 315 -7.74 53.86 26.77
C ALA A 315 -8.50 53.58 25.46
N ARG A 316 -9.11 54.60 24.82
CA ARG A 316 -9.75 54.47 23.53
C ARG A 316 -8.77 54.05 22.44
N GLN A 317 -7.56 54.64 22.43
CA GLN A 317 -6.54 54.26 21.44
C GLN A 317 -6.05 52.82 21.66
N ASP A 318 -5.82 52.41 22.90
CA ASP A 318 -5.44 51.03 23.24
C ASP A 318 -6.48 50.01 22.78
N ILE A 319 -7.78 50.27 22.95
CA ILE A 319 -8.88 49.42 22.48
C ILE A 319 -8.84 49.34 20.97
N LEU A 320 -8.76 50.44 20.24
CA LEU A 320 -8.72 50.49 18.80
C LEU A 320 -7.52 49.69 18.25
N ASP A 321 -6.33 49.88 18.84
CA ASP A 321 -5.11 49.18 18.48
C ASP A 321 -5.22 47.67 18.74
N ALA A 322 -5.81 47.26 19.86
CA ALA A 322 -6.04 45.84 20.16
C ALA A 322 -7.03 45.19 19.22
N VAL A 323 -8.12 45.87 18.88
CA VAL A 323 -9.09 45.37 17.84
C VAL A 323 -8.45 45.23 16.47
N GLU A 324 -7.60 46.21 16.07
CA GLU A 324 -6.88 46.15 14.80
C GLU A 324 -5.88 44.99 14.78
N ARG A 325 -5.18 44.74 15.92
CA ARG A 325 -4.29 43.57 16.09
C ARG A 325 -5.07 42.24 15.98
N CYS A 326 -6.25 42.12 16.62
CA CYS A 326 -7.10 40.95 16.48
C CYS A 326 -7.49 40.71 15.03
N ASN A 327 -7.93 41.74 14.31
CA ASN A 327 -8.29 41.59 12.89
C ASN A 327 -7.10 41.17 12.02
N ARG A 328 -5.92 41.67 12.28
CA ARG A 328 -4.67 41.25 11.60
C ARG A 328 -4.36 39.78 11.90
N LEU A 329 -4.51 39.31 13.14
CA LEU A 329 -4.31 37.92 13.54
C LEU A 329 -5.30 36.99 12.82
N ILE A 330 -6.60 37.30 12.84
CA ILE A 330 -7.64 36.53 12.15
C ILE A 330 -7.35 36.43 10.65
N THR A 331 -6.93 37.53 10.03
CA THR A 331 -6.59 37.56 8.60
C THR A 331 -5.37 36.69 8.30
N LYS A 332 -4.33 36.72 9.16
CA LYS A 332 -3.13 35.89 9.03
C LYS A 332 -3.48 34.40 9.14
N VAL A 333 -4.35 34.01 10.09
CA VAL A 333 -4.78 32.62 10.26
C VAL A 333 -5.64 32.14 9.09
N LYS A 334 -6.59 32.96 8.60
CA LYS A 334 -7.35 32.62 7.39
C LYS A 334 -6.45 32.34 6.17
N ARG A 335 -5.42 33.17 6.00
CA ARG A 335 -4.45 32.97 4.91
C ARG A 335 -3.61 31.70 5.13
N ALA A 336 -3.20 31.43 6.37
CA ALA A 336 -2.47 30.24 6.71
C ALA A 336 -3.25 28.92 6.38
N ALA A 337 -4.54 28.90 6.67
CA ALA A 337 -5.41 27.78 6.33
C ALA A 337 -5.51 27.53 4.80
N GLN A 338 -5.31 28.56 3.98
CA GLN A 338 -5.32 28.46 2.53
C GLN A 338 -3.99 27.99 1.93
N ILE A 339 -2.88 28.10 2.68
CA ILE A 339 -1.51 27.77 2.19
C ILE A 339 -1.41 26.33 1.68
N ARG A 340 -2.03 25.36 2.34
CA ARG A 340 -1.95 23.94 1.97
C ARG A 340 -2.46 23.63 0.56
N ASN A 341 -3.47 24.34 0.10
CA ASN A 341 -4.17 24.04 -1.14
C ASN A 341 -3.59 24.75 -2.38
N ILE A 342 -2.63 25.64 -2.20
CA ILE A 342 -2.02 26.39 -3.30
C ILE A 342 -0.90 25.54 -3.91
N PRO A 343 -0.92 25.18 -5.21
CA PRO A 343 0.12 24.38 -5.82
C PRO A 343 1.45 25.16 -5.91
N LEU A 344 2.56 24.45 -5.78
CA LEU A 344 3.89 25.03 -6.01
C LEU A 344 4.09 25.31 -7.50
N SER A 345 4.78 26.40 -7.78
CA SER A 345 5.14 26.84 -9.13
C SER A 345 6.56 27.40 -9.15
N GLN A 346 7.10 27.58 -10.34
CA GLN A 346 8.42 28.21 -10.51
C GLN A 346 8.27 29.73 -10.47
N ILE A 347 8.77 30.37 -9.42
CA ILE A 347 8.67 31.82 -9.18
C ILE A 347 10.05 32.44 -9.22
N ASP A 348 10.18 33.56 -9.93
CA ASP A 348 11.36 34.42 -9.83
C ASP A 348 11.26 35.23 -8.52
N ALA A 349 12.12 34.92 -7.56
CA ALA A 349 12.11 35.57 -6.25
C ALA A 349 12.60 37.01 -6.28
N ILE A 350 13.39 37.40 -7.28
CA ILE A 350 14.02 38.73 -7.32
C ILE A 350 13.01 39.91 -7.40
N PRO A 351 12.02 39.89 -8.32
CA PRO A 351 10.99 40.92 -8.36
C PRO A 351 10.24 41.04 -7.04
N VAL A 352 9.91 39.88 -6.44
CA VAL A 352 9.16 39.81 -5.17
C VAL A 352 9.97 40.46 -4.02
N ILE A 353 11.26 40.10 -3.88
CA ILE A 353 12.16 40.70 -2.86
C ILE A 353 12.25 42.21 -3.07
N LYS A 354 12.49 42.67 -4.31
CA LYS A 354 12.61 44.12 -4.60
C LYS A 354 11.35 44.90 -4.28
N GLU A 355 10.18 44.34 -4.54
CA GLU A 355 8.90 44.95 -4.18
C GLU A 355 8.78 45.10 -2.67
N LYS A 356 9.09 44.06 -1.89
CA LYS A 356 8.97 44.07 -0.43
C LYS A 356 10.01 45.00 0.23
N ILE A 357 11.21 45.12 -0.34
CA ILE A 357 12.22 46.12 0.10
C ILE A 357 11.65 47.56 0.00
N LYS A 358 11.06 47.90 -1.17
CA LYS A 358 10.49 49.25 -1.34
C LYS A 358 9.34 49.52 -0.37
N VAL A 359 8.54 48.51 -0.05
CA VAL A 359 7.46 48.63 0.94
C VAL A 359 8.05 48.87 2.34
N LEU A 360 9.13 48.13 2.73
CA LEU A 360 9.80 48.29 4.01
C LEU A 360 10.38 49.66 4.19
N GLU A 361 11.14 50.17 3.21
CA GLU A 361 11.74 51.51 3.22
C GLU A 361 10.66 52.61 3.39
N ARG A 362 9.53 52.47 2.68
CA ARG A 362 8.43 53.43 2.74
C ARG A 362 7.70 53.43 4.09
N ILE A 363 7.45 52.26 4.69
CA ILE A 363 6.63 52.13 5.91
C ILE A 363 7.47 52.43 7.16
N TYR A 364 8.68 51.87 7.22
CA TYR A 364 9.50 51.90 8.43
C TYR A 364 10.68 52.88 8.35
N GLY A 365 10.92 53.53 7.20
CA GLY A 365 12.08 54.40 6.99
C GLY A 365 13.41 53.66 7.10
N ALA A 366 13.41 52.32 6.98
CA ALA A 366 14.64 51.54 7.16
C ALA A 366 15.56 51.69 5.96
N ARG A 367 16.89 51.74 6.23
CA ARG A 367 17.91 51.67 5.18
C ARG A 367 18.19 50.19 4.85
N VAL A 368 17.98 49.82 3.59
CA VAL A 368 18.19 48.45 3.14
C VAL A 368 19.46 48.31 2.32
N HIS A 369 20.38 47.47 2.81
CA HIS A 369 21.60 47.10 2.11
C HIS A 369 21.35 45.76 1.40
N SER A 370 21.31 45.76 0.06
CA SER A 370 20.99 44.55 -0.70
C SER A 370 22.15 44.08 -1.56
N GLU A 371 22.46 42.77 -1.49
CA GLU A 371 23.51 42.13 -2.25
C GLU A 371 22.99 40.85 -2.93
N GLY A 372 23.49 40.54 -4.13
CA GLY A 372 23.08 39.33 -4.89
C GLY A 372 21.72 39.43 -5.56
N ILE A 373 20.97 40.55 -5.41
CA ILE A 373 19.57 40.72 -5.94
C ILE A 373 19.56 41.28 -7.37
N THR A 374 20.46 40.84 -8.23
CA THR A 374 20.61 41.37 -9.59
C THR A 374 20.27 40.36 -10.65
N LYS A 375 20.46 39.05 -10.42
CA LYS A 375 20.26 37.96 -11.38
C LYS A 375 18.97 37.21 -11.07
N LYS A 376 18.23 36.84 -12.13
CA LYS A 376 17.02 36.00 -12.01
C LYS A 376 17.30 34.73 -11.20
N MET A 377 16.46 34.48 -10.18
CA MET A 377 16.57 33.30 -9.32
C MET A 377 15.20 32.62 -9.17
N ILE A 378 15.08 31.44 -9.76
CA ILE A 378 13.84 30.66 -9.77
C ILE A 378 13.84 29.68 -8.60
N VAL A 379 12.80 29.78 -7.78
CA VAL A 379 12.54 28.90 -6.63
C VAL A 379 11.22 28.15 -6.84
N GLU A 380 11.08 26.97 -6.23
CA GLU A 380 9.81 26.28 -6.11
C GLU A 380 9.02 26.85 -4.94
N ALA A 381 8.01 27.66 -5.23
CA ALA A 381 7.19 28.35 -4.23
C ALA A 381 5.75 28.57 -4.76
N ASP A 382 4.91 29.21 -3.98
CA ASP A 382 3.57 29.64 -4.40
C ASP A 382 3.42 31.17 -4.32
N VAL A 383 2.22 31.66 -4.61
CA VAL A 383 1.90 33.10 -4.63
C VAL A 383 2.13 33.80 -3.27
N LEU A 384 2.30 33.03 -2.19
CA LEU A 384 2.53 33.56 -0.85
C LEU A 384 4.03 33.77 -0.53
N LEU A 385 4.93 33.49 -1.47
CA LEU A 385 6.36 33.79 -1.30
C LEU A 385 6.61 35.23 -0.85
N GLY A 386 5.83 36.20 -1.38
CA GLY A 386 5.89 37.59 -0.98
C GLY A 386 5.47 37.82 0.48
N GLU A 387 4.52 37.09 1.00
CA GLU A 387 4.11 37.14 2.41
C GLU A 387 5.18 36.58 3.35
N MET A 388 5.82 35.48 2.96
CA MET A 388 6.94 34.90 3.69
C MET A 388 8.09 35.91 3.84
N ILE A 389 8.52 36.50 2.72
CA ILE A 389 9.56 37.49 2.69
C ILE A 389 9.18 38.73 3.53
N TRP A 390 7.93 39.19 3.38
CA TRP A 390 7.42 40.35 4.13
C TRP A 390 7.44 40.11 5.64
N ASN A 391 7.00 38.96 6.13
CA ASN A 391 7.03 38.66 7.57
C ASN A 391 8.43 38.71 8.15
N LEU A 392 9.47 38.27 7.43
CA LEU A 392 10.86 38.35 7.88
C LEU A 392 11.38 39.80 7.88
N LEU A 393 11.10 40.57 6.83
CA LEU A 393 11.48 41.96 6.69
C LEU A 393 10.77 42.85 7.71
N GLU A 394 9.46 42.65 7.91
CA GLU A 394 8.68 43.38 8.93
C GLU A 394 9.26 43.13 10.34
N ASN A 395 9.62 41.86 10.66
CA ASN A 395 10.24 41.55 11.94
C ASN A 395 11.56 42.29 12.14
N ALA A 396 12.42 42.37 11.11
CA ALA A 396 13.70 43.04 11.15
C ALA A 396 13.58 44.57 11.42
N ALA A 397 12.51 45.19 10.92
CA ALA A 397 12.29 46.64 11.12
C ALA A 397 11.42 46.96 12.36
N ARG A 398 10.37 46.19 12.62
CA ARG A 398 9.40 46.42 13.68
C ARG A 398 9.97 46.26 15.07
N HIS A 399 10.82 45.24 15.27
CA HIS A 399 11.47 44.95 16.56
C HIS A 399 12.79 45.69 16.74
N ASN A 400 13.14 46.54 15.81
CA ASN A 400 14.34 47.38 15.90
C ASN A 400 14.00 48.72 16.58
N PRO A 401 14.54 49.01 17.78
CA PRO A 401 14.24 50.22 18.54
C PRO A 401 14.95 51.48 18.02
N LYS A 402 15.86 51.33 17.06
CA LYS A 402 16.66 52.45 16.54
C LYS A 402 15.83 53.35 15.63
N GLU A 403 16.09 54.65 15.60
CA GLU A 403 15.49 55.57 14.62
C GLU A 403 16.02 55.30 13.21
N ASP A 404 17.34 55.13 13.05
CA ASP A 404 18.00 54.76 11.78
C ASP A 404 18.17 53.24 11.71
N LYS A 405 17.11 52.56 11.29
CA LYS A 405 17.04 51.09 11.18
C LYS A 405 17.84 50.60 9.99
N GLN A 406 18.76 49.67 10.21
CA GLN A 406 19.61 49.08 9.17
C GLN A 406 19.19 47.63 8.95
N VAL A 407 18.90 47.24 7.68
CA VAL A 407 18.55 45.87 7.29
C VAL A 407 19.43 45.43 6.13
N TRP A 408 20.08 44.28 6.26
CA TRP A 408 20.90 43.69 5.22
C TRP A 408 20.17 42.49 4.61
N ILE A 409 20.16 42.43 3.28
CA ILE A 409 19.51 41.34 2.55
C ILE A 409 20.51 40.79 1.54
N THR A 410 20.84 39.51 1.67
CA THR A 410 21.62 38.81 0.65
C THR A 410 20.82 37.70 0.05
N PHE A 411 20.98 37.46 -1.25
CA PHE A 411 20.32 36.32 -1.94
C PHE A 411 21.32 35.65 -2.87
N GLU A 412 21.71 34.43 -2.50
CA GLU A 412 22.76 33.66 -3.15
C GLU A 412 22.18 32.38 -3.73
N SER A 413 22.75 31.88 -4.84
CA SER A 413 22.37 30.62 -5.45
C SER A 413 23.53 29.66 -5.40
N THR A 414 23.26 28.47 -4.87
CA THR A 414 24.15 27.30 -4.95
C THR A 414 23.70 26.36 -6.08
N ASN A 415 24.32 25.19 -6.22
CA ASN A 415 23.94 24.23 -7.27
C ASN A 415 22.47 23.80 -7.19
N ASN A 416 21.96 23.52 -5.96
CA ASN A 416 20.64 22.96 -5.73
C ASN A 416 19.69 23.84 -4.92
N SER A 417 20.18 24.92 -4.31
CA SER A 417 19.40 25.77 -3.42
C SER A 417 19.65 27.25 -3.65
N CYS A 418 18.73 28.08 -3.16
CA CYS A 418 18.83 29.51 -3.06
C CYS A 418 18.80 29.89 -1.58
N ILE A 419 19.72 30.71 -1.13
CA ILE A 419 19.85 31.15 0.26
C ILE A 419 19.49 32.63 0.36
N LEU A 420 18.40 32.94 1.07
CA LEU A 420 17.97 34.27 1.42
C LEU A 420 18.40 34.57 2.85
N THR A 421 19.23 35.58 3.03
CA THR A 421 19.61 36.03 4.36
C THR A 421 19.03 37.43 4.61
N ILE A 422 18.41 37.61 5.77
CA ILE A 422 17.87 38.89 6.23
C ILE A 422 18.45 39.17 7.63
N ALA A 423 19.21 40.21 7.78
CA ALA A 423 19.81 40.62 9.04
C ALA A 423 19.39 42.05 9.43
N ASP A 424 19.28 42.29 10.72
CA ASP A 424 18.93 43.58 11.30
C ASP A 424 19.98 44.04 12.34
N ASP A 425 19.97 45.31 12.69
CA ASP A 425 20.78 45.87 13.76
C ASP A 425 19.98 46.16 15.04
N GLY A 426 18.86 45.48 15.22
CA GLY A 426 17.99 45.62 16.40
C GLY A 426 18.57 45.01 17.67
N SER A 427 17.71 44.71 18.65
CA SER A 427 18.09 44.12 19.94
C SER A 427 18.50 42.66 19.88
N GLY A 428 18.38 42.00 18.68
CA GLY A 428 18.72 40.59 18.46
C GLY A 428 17.82 39.58 19.16
N VAL A 429 18.26 38.32 19.17
CA VAL A 429 17.52 37.18 19.76
C VAL A 429 18.44 36.44 20.72
N SER A 430 17.97 36.19 21.95
CA SER A 430 18.76 35.43 22.92
C SER A 430 18.97 33.99 22.52
N ASP A 431 20.07 33.34 22.92
CA ASP A 431 20.42 31.97 22.53
C ASP A 431 19.38 30.94 22.98
N MET A 432 18.75 31.16 24.15
CA MET A 432 17.66 30.31 24.60
C MET A 432 16.45 30.40 23.64
N ARG A 433 16.13 31.60 23.16
CA ARG A 433 15.01 31.84 22.24
C ARG A 433 15.29 31.32 20.83
N LYS A 434 16.54 31.44 20.34
CA LYS A 434 16.95 30.86 19.05
C LYS A 434 16.69 29.36 18.96
N LYS A 435 17.03 28.60 20.05
CA LYS A 435 16.82 27.16 20.14
C LYS A 435 15.34 26.71 20.09
N VAL A 436 14.42 27.61 20.42
CA VAL A 436 12.98 27.31 20.52
C VAL A 436 12.18 27.86 19.35
N LEU A 437 12.70 28.89 18.65
CA LEU A 437 11.98 29.64 17.60
C LEU A 437 11.44 28.76 16.48
N PHE A 438 12.17 27.71 16.10
CA PHE A 438 11.80 26.80 15.01
C PHE A 438 11.78 25.34 15.43
N SER A 439 11.77 25.05 16.77
CA SER A 439 11.70 23.68 17.27
C SER A 439 10.30 23.10 17.05
N GLU A 440 10.23 21.80 16.74
CA GLU A 440 8.97 21.09 16.44
C GLU A 440 7.99 21.04 17.62
N ARG A 441 8.47 21.14 18.86
CA ARG A 441 7.65 20.94 20.07
C ARG A 441 7.26 22.22 20.81
N LYS A 442 7.83 23.39 20.48
CA LYS A 442 7.53 24.66 21.17
C LYS A 442 7.53 25.80 20.15
N HIS A 443 6.39 26.40 19.93
CA HIS A 443 6.21 27.55 19.05
C HIS A 443 6.66 28.82 19.76
N GLY A 444 7.97 29.06 19.83
CA GLY A 444 8.57 30.20 20.52
C GLY A 444 8.53 31.54 19.74
N GLY A 445 8.06 31.51 18.49
CA GLY A 445 7.87 32.67 17.61
C GLY A 445 6.40 33.08 17.55
N GLY A 446 6.13 34.41 17.44
CA GLY A 446 4.75 34.86 17.16
C GLY A 446 4.23 34.38 15.81
N VAL A 447 2.90 34.63 15.55
CA VAL A 447 2.16 34.19 14.34
C VAL A 447 2.96 34.30 13.03
N GLY A 448 3.72 35.40 12.86
CA GLY A 448 4.46 35.67 11.63
C GLY A 448 5.59 34.67 11.35
N LEU A 449 6.42 34.34 12.35
CA LEU A 449 7.55 33.41 12.18
C LEU A 449 7.08 31.95 12.03
N THR A 450 5.97 31.60 12.66
CA THR A 450 5.40 30.26 12.51
C THR A 450 4.81 30.06 11.11
N LEU A 451 4.14 31.08 10.57
CA LEU A 451 3.70 31.08 9.15
C LEU A 451 4.89 30.94 8.20
N VAL A 452 5.98 31.68 8.45
CA VAL A 452 7.22 31.57 7.67
C VAL A 452 7.74 30.14 7.69
N ASN A 453 7.82 29.52 8.87
CA ASN A 453 8.30 28.13 9.00
C ASN A 453 7.41 27.14 8.21
N GLN A 454 6.09 27.26 8.29
CA GLN A 454 5.17 26.42 7.52
C GLN A 454 5.32 26.59 5.99
N MET A 455 5.44 27.83 5.53
CA MET A 455 5.68 28.11 4.10
C MET A 455 7.00 27.52 3.62
N ILE A 456 8.07 27.69 4.41
CA ILE A 456 9.39 27.17 4.07
C ILE A 456 9.41 25.65 4.04
N ARG A 457 8.76 24.97 5.00
CA ARG A 457 8.59 23.50 4.98
C ARG A 457 7.82 23.05 3.73
N LYS A 458 6.73 23.73 3.38
CA LYS A 458 5.98 23.46 2.15
C LYS A 458 6.85 23.61 0.89
N TYR A 459 7.78 24.57 0.87
CA TYR A 459 8.70 24.78 -0.25
C TYR A 459 9.91 23.84 -0.23
N GLY A 460 9.93 22.87 0.70
CA GLY A 460 11.03 21.91 0.88
C GLY A 460 12.35 22.57 1.29
N GLY A 461 12.26 23.72 2.01
CA GLY A 461 13.37 24.51 2.49
C GLY A 461 13.59 24.38 3.99
N THR A 462 14.57 25.17 4.50
CA THR A 462 14.87 25.29 5.93
C THR A 462 15.03 26.75 6.32
N ILE A 463 14.81 27.07 7.60
CA ILE A 463 15.08 28.39 8.18
C ILE A 463 15.90 28.21 9.44
N ASP A 464 16.86 29.13 9.63
CA ASP A 464 17.68 29.21 10.84
C ASP A 464 17.85 30.66 11.27
N VAL A 465 18.24 30.88 12.54
CA VAL A 465 18.49 32.21 13.11
C VAL A 465 19.84 32.25 13.88
N THR A 466 20.67 33.21 13.53
CA THR A 466 21.96 33.43 14.17
C THR A 466 22.12 34.89 14.60
N ASP A 467 23.21 35.22 15.29
CA ASP A 467 23.59 36.60 15.52
C ASP A 467 23.97 37.27 14.22
N ARG A 468 23.66 38.55 14.07
CA ARG A 468 24.19 39.36 12.95
C ARG A 468 25.71 39.42 12.99
N ILE A 469 26.28 39.63 14.20
CA ILE A 469 27.70 39.60 14.49
C ILE A 469 27.95 38.44 15.44
N ASP A 470 28.73 37.46 15.03
CA ASP A 470 28.97 36.23 15.78
C ASP A 470 29.38 36.49 17.23
N GLY A 471 28.71 35.87 18.18
CA GLY A 471 28.93 36.01 19.62
C GLY A 471 28.42 37.32 20.24
N GLN A 472 27.62 38.10 19.50
CA GLN A 472 27.07 39.39 19.97
C GLN A 472 25.54 39.41 19.76
N PRO A 473 24.77 38.65 20.54
CA PRO A 473 23.33 38.51 20.33
C PRO A 473 22.53 39.82 20.48
N ALA A 474 23.08 40.82 21.19
CA ALA A 474 22.43 42.13 21.38
C ALA A 474 22.60 43.10 20.20
N LEU A 475 23.40 42.76 19.20
CA LEU A 475 23.72 43.65 18.06
C LEU A 475 22.94 43.32 16.78
N GLY A 476 21.82 42.62 16.92
CA GLY A 476 20.92 42.28 15.84
C GLY A 476 20.84 40.80 15.55
N SER A 477 19.84 40.39 14.78
CA SER A 477 19.58 39.00 14.36
C SER A 477 19.82 38.81 12.85
N LYS A 478 20.05 37.55 12.47
CA LYS A 478 20.23 37.13 11.08
C LYS A 478 19.41 35.87 10.83
N PHE A 479 18.39 35.99 10.02
CA PHE A 479 17.57 34.87 9.53
C PHE A 479 18.14 34.35 8.22
N ILE A 480 18.29 33.01 8.11
CA ILE A 480 18.87 32.33 6.96
C ILE A 480 17.82 31.35 6.45
N VAL A 481 17.29 31.63 5.27
CA VAL A 481 16.28 30.80 4.61
C VAL A 481 16.90 30.11 3.42
N THR A 482 16.85 28.77 3.40
CA THR A 482 17.28 27.95 2.27
C THR A 482 16.05 27.46 1.53
N LEU A 483 15.93 27.80 0.25
CA LEU A 483 14.84 27.38 -0.62
C LEU A 483 15.35 26.45 -1.72
N LYS A 484 14.53 25.51 -2.15
CA LYS A 484 14.85 24.61 -3.25
C LYS A 484 14.89 25.39 -4.57
N LYS A 485 16.00 25.28 -5.31
CA LYS A 485 16.12 25.86 -6.64
C LYS A 485 15.27 25.09 -7.62
N ALA A 486 14.43 25.77 -8.39
CA ALA A 486 13.64 25.13 -9.41
C ALA A 486 14.54 24.62 -10.54
N THR A 487 14.44 23.32 -10.85
CA THR A 487 15.10 22.72 -12.01
C THR A 487 14.35 23.15 -13.26
N PRO A 488 15.00 23.65 -14.31
CA PRO A 488 14.30 24.01 -15.55
C PRO A 488 13.56 22.79 -16.09
N ARG A 489 12.23 22.83 -16.15
CA ARG A 489 11.47 21.79 -16.85
C ARG A 489 11.94 21.79 -18.30
N LYS A 490 12.56 20.69 -18.77
CA LYS A 490 12.77 20.47 -20.20
C LYS A 490 11.40 20.63 -20.87
N LYS A 491 11.26 21.62 -21.75
CA LYS A 491 10.10 21.72 -22.63
C LYS A 491 9.97 20.39 -23.38
N ARG A 492 8.92 19.64 -23.12
CA ARG A 492 8.50 18.53 -23.98
C ARG A 492 7.86 19.09 -25.24
#